data_44b277ab7ae4f0246eb104b9c18b4446
#
_entry.id   44b277ab7ae4f0246eb104b9c18b4446
#
_cell.length_a   1.000
_cell.length_b   1.000
_cell.length_c   1.000
_cell.angle_alpha   90.00
_cell.angle_beta   90.00
_cell.angle_gamma   90.00
#
_symmetry.space_group_name_H-M   'P 1'
#
loop_
_entity.id
_entity.type
_entity.pdbx_description
1 polymer ?
#
loop_
_entity_poly.entity_id
_entity_poly.type
_entity_poly.pdbx_seq_one_letter_code
_entity_poly.pdbx_strand_id
1 'polypeptide(L)'
;IALDHLILRTRLLLSGEDKTLMMRVALWKAGWEVFKDYPLTGCGFRCMDKLVSSYPDPTGYVERLRGMHNNFIQIAVDTGLLGLSTWVGIWFYFFLLLYQRAKALNGDTNEKGIIFGSAAVVLAFLAGGFFETNFYDSEVAMTLYFLMALPFSGTQNGIREHVSLPGYRR
;
A
#
# COMPACT_ATOMS: atom_id res chain seq x y z
N ILE A 1 19.31 4.98 28.37
CA ILE A 1 19.60 5.53 27.01
C ILE A 1 18.43 5.24 26.06
N ALA A 2 18.05 3.98 25.76
CA ALA A 2 16.94 3.68 24.83
C ALA A 2 15.58 4.14 25.39
N LEU A 3 15.30 3.94 26.67
CA LEU A 3 14.08 4.33 27.33
C LEU A 3 13.93 5.86 27.41
N ASP A 4 15.01 6.57 27.69
CA ASP A 4 15.01 8.04 27.74
C ASP A 4 14.71 8.65 26.37
N HIS A 5 15.27 8.08 25.30
CA HIS A 5 14.94 8.46 23.92
C HIS A 5 13.48 8.20 23.57
N LEU A 6 12.91 7.09 24.03
CA LEU A 6 11.50 6.76 23.81
C LEU A 6 10.59 7.75 24.54
N ILE A 7 10.87 8.03 25.82
CA ILE A 7 10.11 8.99 26.63
C ILE A 7 10.18 10.40 26.02
N LEU A 8 11.36 10.84 25.57
CA LEU A 8 11.53 12.13 24.93
C LEU A 8 10.73 12.22 23.63
N ARG A 9 10.83 11.22 22.76
CA ARG A 9 10.03 11.16 21.53
C ARG A 9 8.53 11.17 21.79
N THR A 10 8.06 10.39 22.77
CA THR A 10 6.64 10.38 23.14
C THR A 10 6.17 11.76 23.62
N ARG A 11 6.98 12.46 24.41
CA ARG A 11 6.67 13.84 24.85
C ARG A 11 6.62 14.82 23.67
N LEU A 12 7.58 14.77 22.75
CA LEU A 12 7.62 15.62 21.56
C LEU A 12 6.43 15.36 20.63
N LEU A 13 6.00 14.11 20.50
CA LEU A 13 4.80 13.75 19.74
C LEU A 13 3.54 14.31 20.39
N LEU A 14 3.42 14.23 21.73
CA LEU A 14 2.26 14.72 22.49
C LEU A 14 2.22 16.26 22.54
N SER A 15 3.38 16.94 22.53
CA SER A 15 3.45 18.41 22.49
C SER A 15 3.24 18.99 21.07
N GLY A 16 3.22 18.16 20.04
CA GLY A 16 3.14 18.62 18.63
C GLY A 16 4.43 19.25 18.12
N GLU A 17 5.54 19.14 18.84
CA GLU A 17 6.85 19.73 18.47
C GLU A 17 7.75 18.74 17.69
N ASP A 18 7.26 17.54 17.41
CA ASP A 18 8.00 16.59 16.59
C ASP A 18 8.10 17.08 15.15
N LYS A 19 9.31 17.38 14.71
CA LYS A 19 9.58 17.91 13.37
C LYS A 19 9.08 16.97 12.26
N THR A 20 9.12 15.66 12.49
CA THR A 20 8.66 14.66 11.52
C THR A 20 7.14 14.70 11.37
N LEU A 21 6.43 14.88 12.48
CA LEU A 21 4.98 15.03 12.47
C LEU A 21 4.58 16.35 11.80
N MET A 22 5.21 17.47 12.19
CA MET A 22 4.96 18.80 11.58
C MET A 22 5.18 18.77 10.07
N MET A 23 6.25 18.14 9.61
CA MET A 23 6.55 17.93 8.20
C MET A 23 5.42 17.19 7.48
N ARG A 24 4.97 16.05 8.01
CA ARG A 24 3.87 15.27 7.41
C ARG A 24 2.57 16.06 7.36
N VAL A 25 2.24 16.76 8.45
CA VAL A 25 1.03 17.60 8.49
C VAL A 25 1.07 18.70 7.43
N ALA A 26 2.22 19.34 7.20
CA ALA A 26 2.39 20.33 6.15
C ALA A 26 2.17 19.71 4.75
N LEU A 27 2.79 18.55 4.48
CA LEU A 27 2.62 17.82 3.23
C LEU A 27 1.16 17.39 2.99
N TRP A 28 0.50 16.88 4.03
CA TRP A 28 -0.88 16.43 3.92
C TRP A 28 -1.88 17.58 3.73
N LYS A 29 -1.61 18.75 4.34
CA LYS A 29 -2.39 19.96 4.07
C LYS A 29 -2.25 20.42 2.62
N ALA A 30 -1.02 20.48 2.11
CA ALA A 30 -0.79 20.83 0.70
C ALA A 30 -1.44 19.79 -0.24
N GLY A 31 -1.30 18.48 0.06
CA GLY A 31 -1.97 17.42 -0.69
C GLY A 31 -3.48 17.56 -0.70
N TRP A 32 -4.09 17.98 0.41
CA TRP A 32 -5.53 18.24 0.50
C TRP A 32 -5.96 19.42 -0.37
N GLU A 33 -5.17 20.50 -0.42
CA GLU A 33 -5.47 21.63 -1.32
C GLU A 33 -5.45 21.19 -2.79
N VAL A 34 -4.39 20.45 -3.20
CA VAL A 34 -4.30 19.89 -4.56
C VAL A 34 -5.47 18.95 -4.86
N PHE A 35 -5.82 18.09 -3.92
CA PHE A 35 -6.94 17.17 -4.09
C PHE A 35 -8.28 17.89 -4.29
N LYS A 36 -8.51 19.00 -3.61
CA LYS A 36 -9.72 19.82 -3.83
C LYS A 36 -9.82 20.39 -5.24
N ASP A 37 -8.68 20.74 -5.84
CA ASP A 37 -8.64 21.26 -7.20
C ASP A 37 -8.78 20.17 -8.26
N TYR A 38 -8.33 18.93 -7.96
CA TYR A 38 -8.36 17.78 -8.87
C TYR A 38 -9.01 16.53 -8.26
N PRO A 39 -10.28 16.60 -7.79
CA PRO A 39 -10.82 15.53 -6.93
C PRO A 39 -11.09 14.20 -7.65
N LEU A 40 -11.41 14.21 -8.94
CA LEU A 40 -11.82 13.01 -9.65
C LEU A 40 -10.64 12.22 -10.24
N THR A 41 -9.76 12.90 -10.96
CA THR A 41 -8.67 12.28 -11.74
C THR A 41 -7.29 12.54 -11.14
N GLY A 42 -7.20 13.35 -10.08
CA GLY A 42 -5.95 13.83 -9.54
C GLY A 42 -5.22 14.79 -10.49
N CYS A 43 -4.06 15.24 -10.09
CA CYS A 43 -3.24 16.17 -10.87
C CYS A 43 -2.22 15.47 -11.77
N GLY A 44 -2.14 14.15 -11.75
CA GLY A 44 -1.19 13.33 -12.51
C GLY A 44 -0.03 12.82 -11.68
N PHE A 45 0.64 11.79 -12.18
CA PHE A 45 1.74 11.13 -11.49
C PHE A 45 2.83 12.11 -11.08
N ARG A 46 3.14 12.16 -9.77
CA ARG A 46 4.14 13.05 -9.16
C ARG A 46 3.95 14.53 -9.53
N CYS A 47 2.71 14.96 -9.65
CA CYS A 47 2.39 16.32 -10.06
C CYS A 47 2.98 17.40 -9.14
N MET A 48 3.20 17.09 -7.84
CA MET A 48 3.81 18.03 -6.91
C MET A 48 5.20 18.48 -7.33
N ASP A 49 5.92 17.71 -8.13
CA ASP A 49 7.21 18.16 -8.69
C ASP A 49 7.08 19.42 -9.55
N LYS A 50 5.90 19.65 -10.14
CA LYS A 50 5.60 20.80 -11.01
C LYS A 50 4.70 21.85 -10.34
N LEU A 51 3.82 21.41 -9.45
CA LEU A 51 2.78 22.28 -8.87
C LEU A 51 3.18 22.89 -7.52
N VAL A 52 4.34 22.54 -6.97
CA VAL A 52 4.76 23.00 -5.64
C VAL A 52 4.70 24.52 -5.46
N SER A 53 5.04 25.29 -6.49
CA SER A 53 5.00 26.76 -6.44
C SER A 53 3.58 27.35 -6.40
N SER A 54 2.57 26.57 -6.82
CA SER A 54 1.15 26.96 -6.79
C SER A 54 0.50 26.69 -5.43
N TYR A 55 1.14 25.88 -4.59
CA TYR A 55 0.66 25.51 -3.25
C TYR A 55 1.73 25.82 -2.20
N PRO A 56 1.99 27.12 -1.93
CA PRO A 56 3.07 27.55 -1.05
C PRO A 56 2.83 27.08 0.38
N ASP A 57 3.88 26.54 0.98
CA ASP A 57 3.91 26.11 2.37
C ASP A 57 4.88 27.00 3.15
N PRO A 58 4.42 27.74 4.18
CA PRO A 58 5.28 28.60 4.98
C PRO A 58 6.44 27.88 5.67
N THR A 59 6.34 26.55 5.83
CA THR A 59 7.38 25.73 6.46
C THR A 59 8.48 25.31 5.49
N GLY A 60 8.26 25.42 4.18
CA GLY A 60 9.17 25.01 3.12
C GLY A 60 9.35 23.49 2.98
N TYR A 61 8.56 22.69 3.73
CA TYR A 61 8.66 21.22 3.64
C TYR A 61 8.15 20.68 2.31
N VAL A 62 7.06 21.25 1.78
CA VAL A 62 6.42 20.82 0.53
C VAL A 62 7.38 20.98 -0.66
N GLU A 63 8.04 22.13 -0.76
CA GLU A 63 9.02 22.43 -1.81
C GLU A 63 10.21 21.47 -1.76
N ARG A 64 10.69 21.15 -0.56
CA ARG A 64 11.87 20.31 -0.38
C ARG A 64 11.59 18.81 -0.61
N LEU A 65 10.43 18.31 -0.18
CA LEU A 65 10.15 16.87 -0.13
C LEU A 65 9.27 16.39 -1.27
N ARG A 66 8.33 17.23 -1.75
CA ARG A 66 7.46 16.99 -2.91
C ARG A 66 6.60 15.73 -2.90
N GLY A 67 6.74 14.87 -1.90
CA GLY A 67 5.95 13.65 -1.70
C GLY A 67 5.12 13.72 -0.43
N MET A 68 4.04 12.94 -0.35
CA MET A 68 3.09 13.02 0.78
C MET A 68 3.53 12.21 2.00
N HIS A 69 4.56 11.35 1.87
CA HIS A 69 4.95 10.36 2.90
C HIS A 69 3.75 9.61 3.48
N ASN A 70 2.81 9.25 2.58
CA ASN A 70 1.61 8.48 2.84
C ASN A 70 1.08 7.98 1.50
N ASN A 71 0.98 6.65 1.32
CA ASN A 71 0.49 6.07 0.06
C ASN A 71 -0.92 6.52 -0.30
N PHE A 72 -1.83 6.58 0.69
CA PHE A 72 -3.24 6.90 0.44
C PHE A 72 -3.41 8.35 -0.04
N ILE A 73 -2.72 9.28 0.61
CA ILE A 73 -2.77 10.69 0.23
C ILE A 73 -2.05 10.89 -1.11
N GLN A 74 -0.90 10.24 -1.32
CA GLN A 74 -0.17 10.34 -2.58
C GLN A 74 -1.01 9.84 -3.75
N ILE A 75 -1.63 8.67 -3.63
CA ILE A 75 -2.52 8.13 -4.67
C ILE A 75 -3.73 9.05 -4.90
N ALA A 76 -4.33 9.57 -3.82
CA ALA A 76 -5.45 10.50 -3.95
C ALA A 76 -5.06 11.79 -4.68
N VAL A 77 -3.90 12.36 -4.38
CA VAL A 77 -3.39 13.57 -5.03
C VAL A 77 -3.10 13.30 -6.51
N ASP A 78 -2.39 12.22 -6.81
CA ASP A 78 -1.93 11.94 -8.18
C ASP A 78 -3.05 11.43 -9.09
N THR A 79 -4.02 10.67 -8.56
CA THR A 79 -5.02 9.94 -9.38
C THR A 79 -6.48 10.22 -9.01
N GLY A 80 -6.72 11.07 -8.02
CA GLY A 80 -8.05 11.43 -7.54
C GLY A 80 -8.84 10.27 -6.94
N LEU A 81 -10.14 10.47 -6.78
CA LEU A 81 -11.05 9.44 -6.25
C LEU A 81 -11.12 8.20 -7.14
N LEU A 82 -11.02 8.35 -8.46
CA LEU A 82 -11.09 7.21 -9.37
C LEU A 82 -9.89 6.27 -9.19
N GLY A 83 -8.68 6.82 -9.14
CA GLY A 83 -7.49 6.01 -8.92
C GLY A 83 -7.41 5.48 -7.49
N LEU A 84 -7.72 6.29 -6.48
CA LEU A 84 -7.74 5.85 -5.09
C LEU A 84 -8.73 4.70 -4.87
N SER A 85 -9.96 4.81 -5.39
CA SER A 85 -10.97 3.75 -5.25
C SER A 85 -10.55 2.46 -5.95
N THR A 86 -9.96 2.56 -7.13
CA THR A 86 -9.41 1.40 -7.85
C THR A 86 -8.28 0.76 -7.06
N TRP A 87 -7.35 1.57 -6.55
CA TRP A 87 -6.21 1.09 -5.76
C TRP A 87 -6.67 0.40 -4.45
N VAL A 88 -7.61 0.99 -3.72
CA VAL A 88 -8.22 0.35 -2.53
C VAL A 88 -8.98 -0.92 -2.92
N GLY A 89 -9.69 -0.90 -4.06
CA GLY A 89 -10.42 -2.04 -4.59
C GLY A 89 -9.54 -3.26 -4.85
N ILE A 90 -8.30 -3.07 -5.31
CA ILE A 90 -7.31 -4.15 -5.51
C ILE A 90 -7.05 -4.89 -4.19
N TRP A 91 -6.81 -4.15 -3.10
CA TRP A 91 -6.55 -4.74 -1.78
C TRP A 91 -7.76 -5.47 -1.24
N PHE A 92 -8.95 -4.85 -1.34
CA PHE A 92 -10.20 -5.48 -0.93
C PHE A 92 -10.45 -6.78 -1.70
N TYR A 93 -10.28 -6.77 -3.02
CA TYR A 93 -10.47 -7.95 -3.86
C TYR A 93 -9.43 -9.04 -3.54
N PHE A 94 -8.19 -8.66 -3.30
CA PHE A 94 -7.15 -9.61 -2.88
C PHE A 94 -7.53 -10.34 -1.57
N PHE A 95 -7.95 -9.62 -0.54
CA PHE A 95 -8.38 -10.24 0.72
C PHE A 95 -9.63 -11.11 0.55
N LEU A 96 -10.56 -10.71 -0.31
CA LEU A 96 -11.72 -11.52 -0.65
C LEU A 96 -11.31 -12.86 -1.29
N LEU A 97 -10.38 -12.83 -2.25
CA LEU A 97 -9.86 -14.05 -2.88
C LEU A 97 -9.11 -14.93 -1.87
N LEU A 98 -8.29 -14.36 -1.01
CA LEU A 98 -7.61 -15.11 0.06
C LEU A 98 -8.61 -15.79 1.00
N TYR A 99 -9.66 -15.09 1.40
CA TYR A 99 -10.70 -15.65 2.25
C TYR A 99 -11.42 -16.83 1.59
N GLN A 100 -11.78 -16.68 0.30
CA GLN A 100 -12.42 -17.76 -0.46
C GLN A 100 -11.49 -18.99 -0.56
N ARG A 101 -10.21 -18.76 -0.85
CA ARG A 101 -9.22 -19.83 -0.92
C ARG A 101 -9.00 -20.50 0.42
N ALA A 102 -8.87 -19.75 1.51
CA ALA A 102 -8.73 -20.31 2.85
C ALA A 102 -9.90 -21.22 3.25
N LYS A 103 -11.13 -20.86 2.83
CA LYS A 103 -12.33 -21.69 3.05
C LYS A 103 -12.32 -22.98 2.24
N ALA A 104 -11.77 -22.97 1.03
CA ALA A 104 -11.72 -24.14 0.16
C ALA A 104 -10.68 -25.18 0.62
N LEU A 105 -9.72 -24.80 1.47
CA LEU A 105 -8.67 -25.70 1.94
C LEU A 105 -9.14 -26.55 3.13
N ASN A 106 -9.29 -27.84 2.89
CA ASN A 106 -9.60 -28.85 3.89
C ASN A 106 -8.29 -29.40 4.51
N GLY A 107 -7.74 -28.69 5.51
CA GLY A 107 -6.75 -29.30 6.41
C GLY A 107 -5.27 -29.10 6.08
N ASP A 108 -4.88 -28.65 4.88
CA ASP A 108 -3.47 -28.43 4.57
C ASP A 108 -2.89 -27.21 5.31
N THR A 109 -2.01 -27.51 6.28
CA THR A 109 -1.37 -26.49 7.13
C THR A 109 -0.39 -25.61 6.36
N ASN A 110 0.30 -26.17 5.36
CA ASN A 110 1.32 -25.44 4.59
C ASN A 110 0.67 -24.39 3.67
N GLU A 111 -0.40 -24.76 2.95
CA GLU A 111 -1.13 -23.82 2.11
C GLU A 111 -1.79 -22.71 2.93
N LYS A 112 -2.34 -23.03 4.11
CA LYS A 112 -2.85 -22.01 5.04
C LYS A 112 -1.75 -21.05 5.50
N GLY A 113 -0.55 -21.57 5.78
CA GLY A 113 0.61 -20.75 6.13
C GLY A 113 0.96 -19.72 5.05
N ILE A 114 0.94 -20.11 3.77
CA ILE A 114 1.17 -19.22 2.63
C ILE A 114 0.09 -18.13 2.54
N ILE A 115 -1.18 -18.49 2.71
CA ILE A 115 -2.31 -17.54 2.69
C ILE A 115 -2.16 -16.50 3.79
N PHE A 116 -1.93 -16.93 5.03
CA PHE A 116 -1.76 -16.02 6.17
C PHE A 116 -0.50 -15.18 6.04
N GLY A 117 0.60 -15.74 5.53
CA GLY A 117 1.84 -15.02 5.24
C GLY A 117 1.62 -13.90 4.22
N SER A 118 0.96 -14.20 3.10
CA SER A 118 0.62 -13.19 2.08
C SER A 118 -0.32 -12.11 2.63
N ALA A 119 -1.32 -12.48 3.43
CA ALA A 119 -2.19 -11.51 4.08
C ALA A 119 -1.41 -10.58 5.02
N ALA A 120 -0.52 -11.13 5.84
CA ALA A 120 0.30 -10.37 6.78
C ALA A 120 1.23 -9.38 6.06
N VAL A 121 1.85 -9.78 4.95
CA VAL A 121 2.70 -8.91 4.14
C VAL A 121 1.92 -7.73 3.57
N VAL A 122 0.73 -7.96 3.02
CA VAL A 122 -0.10 -6.88 2.48
C VAL A 122 -0.58 -5.95 3.60
N LEU A 123 -0.98 -6.49 4.75
CA LEU A 123 -1.35 -5.67 5.90
C LEU A 123 -0.18 -4.82 6.40
N ALA A 124 1.03 -5.38 6.48
CA ALA A 124 2.23 -4.65 6.87
C ALA A 124 2.56 -3.53 5.86
N PHE A 125 2.44 -3.82 4.56
CA PHE A 125 2.62 -2.82 3.49
C PHE A 125 1.59 -1.68 3.61
N LEU A 126 0.32 -2.00 3.80
CA LEU A 126 -0.73 -0.99 3.96
C LEU A 126 -0.52 -0.15 5.23
N ALA A 127 -0.17 -0.78 6.35
CA ALA A 127 0.14 -0.08 7.60
C ALA A 127 1.36 0.84 7.45
N GLY A 128 2.44 0.37 6.84
CA GLY A 128 3.62 1.19 6.52
C GLY A 128 3.30 2.35 5.59
N GLY A 129 2.37 2.15 4.67
CA GLY A 129 1.90 3.16 3.71
C GLY A 129 1.19 4.37 4.33
N PHE A 130 0.78 4.31 5.61
CA PHE A 130 0.33 5.51 6.33
C PHE A 130 1.48 6.47 6.69
N PHE A 131 2.72 5.98 6.69
CA PHE A 131 3.87 6.74 7.15
C PHE A 131 4.92 6.96 6.08
N GLU A 132 4.78 6.31 4.92
CA GLU A 132 5.74 6.40 3.82
C GLU A 132 5.04 6.21 2.46
N THR A 133 5.64 6.78 1.39
CA THR A 133 5.19 6.58 0.01
C THR A 133 6.03 5.48 -0.63
N ASN A 134 5.81 4.23 -0.20
CA ASN A 134 6.56 3.06 -0.64
C ASN A 134 5.94 2.32 -1.84
N PHE A 135 4.71 2.68 -2.24
CA PHE A 135 4.05 2.05 -3.41
C PHE A 135 4.72 2.42 -4.74
N TYR A 136 5.38 3.57 -4.80
CA TYR A 136 6.11 4.01 -5.99
C TYR A 136 7.54 3.48 -6.07
N ASP A 137 7.98 2.75 -5.05
CA ASP A 137 9.23 2.01 -5.06
C ASP A 137 9.02 0.69 -5.82
N SER A 138 9.67 0.57 -6.97
CA SER A 138 9.53 -0.61 -7.84
C SER A 138 9.94 -1.91 -7.15
N GLU A 139 10.97 -1.88 -6.30
CA GLU A 139 11.45 -3.05 -5.59
C GLU A 139 10.41 -3.54 -4.56
N VAL A 140 9.80 -2.60 -3.85
CA VAL A 140 8.72 -2.90 -2.90
C VAL A 140 7.50 -3.43 -3.63
N ALA A 141 7.07 -2.76 -4.69
CA ALA A 141 5.88 -3.15 -5.45
C ALA A 141 6.05 -4.54 -6.11
N MET A 142 7.20 -4.81 -6.72
CA MET A 142 7.48 -6.11 -7.35
C MET A 142 7.48 -7.24 -6.32
N THR A 143 8.16 -7.04 -5.17
CA THR A 143 8.18 -8.01 -4.07
C THR A 143 6.78 -8.26 -3.52
N LEU A 144 5.99 -7.20 -3.33
CA LEU A 144 4.63 -7.28 -2.85
C LEU A 144 3.74 -8.11 -3.79
N TYR A 145 3.75 -7.81 -5.09
CA TYR A 145 2.95 -8.55 -6.07
C TYR A 145 3.40 -10.01 -6.21
N PHE A 146 4.70 -10.28 -6.10
CA PHE A 146 5.20 -11.65 -6.06
C PHE A 146 4.61 -12.41 -4.85
N LEU A 147 4.68 -11.84 -3.66
CA LEU A 147 4.14 -12.46 -2.44
C LEU A 147 2.62 -12.60 -2.48
N MET A 148 1.91 -11.67 -3.12
CA MET A 148 0.47 -11.77 -3.35
C MET A 148 0.11 -12.91 -4.31
N ALA A 149 0.96 -13.25 -5.26
CA ALA A 149 0.71 -14.33 -6.22
C ALA A 149 0.87 -15.74 -5.62
N LEU A 150 1.70 -15.91 -4.58
CA LEU A 150 2.03 -17.21 -4.00
C LEU A 150 0.81 -18.05 -3.59
N PRO A 151 -0.23 -17.51 -2.92
CA PRO A 151 -1.40 -18.30 -2.57
C PRO A 151 -2.14 -18.91 -3.78
N PHE A 152 -1.93 -18.37 -4.97
CA PHE A 152 -2.64 -18.77 -6.19
C PHE A 152 -1.79 -19.63 -7.14
N SER A 153 -0.50 -19.83 -6.85
CA SER A 153 0.43 -20.57 -7.71
C SER A 153 0.21 -22.08 -7.73
N GLY A 154 -0.39 -22.67 -6.69
CA GLY A 154 -0.59 -24.13 -6.53
C GLY A 154 -1.84 -24.73 -7.22
N THR A 155 -2.64 -23.94 -7.91
CA THR A 155 -3.96 -24.35 -8.44
C THR A 155 -3.88 -25.28 -9.68
N GLN A 156 -2.69 -25.55 -10.23
CA GLN A 156 -2.56 -26.38 -11.45
C GLN A 156 -2.54 -27.90 -11.20
N ASN A 157 -2.36 -28.37 -9.97
CA ASN A 157 -2.31 -29.81 -9.73
C ASN A 157 -3.68 -30.51 -9.83
N GLY A 158 -4.79 -29.80 -9.67
CA GLY A 158 -6.14 -30.36 -9.81
C GLY A 158 -6.61 -30.57 -11.27
N ILE A 159 -6.00 -29.87 -12.24
CA ILE A 159 -6.40 -29.98 -13.65
C ILE A 159 -5.72 -31.17 -14.35
N ARG A 160 -4.57 -31.65 -13.86
CA ARG A 160 -3.86 -32.77 -14.47
C ARG A 160 -4.45 -34.13 -14.14
N GLU A 161 -5.19 -34.29 -13.05
CA GLU A 161 -5.82 -35.57 -12.70
C GLU A 161 -7.09 -35.88 -13.49
N HIS A 162 -7.73 -34.91 -14.12
CA HIS A 162 -8.93 -35.14 -14.95
C HIS A 162 -8.66 -35.37 -16.44
N VAL A 163 -7.40 -35.28 -16.89
CA VAL A 163 -7.01 -35.64 -18.28
C VAL A 163 -6.25 -36.96 -18.26
N SER A 164 -6.74 -37.98 -17.59
CA SER A 164 -6.43 -39.38 -17.91
C SER A 164 -7.34 -39.82 -19.06
N LEU A 165 -6.82 -39.70 -20.28
CA LEU A 165 -7.50 -40.26 -21.46
C LEU A 165 -7.70 -41.76 -21.23
N PRO A 166 -8.94 -42.28 -21.28
CA PRO A 166 -9.16 -43.72 -21.23
C PRO A 166 -8.71 -44.33 -22.53
N GLY A 167 -7.73 -45.22 -22.45
CA GLY A 167 -7.45 -46.19 -23.55
C GLY A 167 -6.18 -45.95 -24.37
N TYR A 168 -5.01 -46.20 -23.76
CA TYR A 168 -3.88 -46.70 -24.52
C TYR A 168 -3.25 -47.89 -23.76
N ARG A 169 -3.80 -49.10 -23.99
CA ARG A 169 -3.11 -50.38 -23.63
C ARG A 169 -2.14 -50.71 -24.77
N ARG A 170 -0.87 -50.84 -24.46
CA ARG A 170 0.06 -51.68 -25.20
C ARG A 170 0.12 -53.06 -24.58
#